data_cf18119b585dba93c71530ee7ebccd44
#
_entry.id   cf18119b585dba93c71530ee7ebccd44
#
_cell.length_a   1.000
_cell.length_b   1.000
_cell.length_c   1.000
_cell.angle_alpha   90.00
_cell.angle_beta   90.00
_cell.angle_gamma   90.00
#
_symmetry.space_group_name_H-M   'P 1'
#
loop_
_entity.id
_entity.type
_entity.pdbx_description
1 polymer ?
#
loop_
_entity_poly.entity_id
_entity_poly.type
_entity_poly.pdbx_seq_one_letter_code
_entity_poly.pdbx_strand_id
1 'polypeptide(L)' 'MNMHSTPSLPGQAVLQYGDGEYTIMRPGKFVICAVSGRQIPLEALKYWNPRTQEAYAGPEEALKRWQELNPKT' A
#
# COMPACT_ATOMS: atom_id res chain seq x y z
N MET A 1 -15.36 -15.68 7.23
CA MET A 1 -15.07 -15.32 6.94
C MET A 1 -14.51 -14.77 6.61
N ASN A 2 -14.24 -14.61 6.47
CA ASN A 2 -13.63 -14.04 6.03
C ASN A 2 -13.15 -13.27 5.82
N MET A 3 -12.99 -13.10 5.78
CA MET A 3 -12.50 -12.48 5.56
C MET A 3 -11.84 -11.73 5.31
N HIS A 4 -11.42 -11.59 5.11
CA HIS A 4 -10.81 -10.88 4.72
C HIS A 4 -10.35 -10.73 3.71
N SER A 5 -10.89 -10.92 3.47
CA SER A 5 -10.35 -10.92 2.24
C SER A 5 -10.45 -9.61 1.64
N THR A 6 -9.45 -9.09 1.21
CA THR A 6 -9.39 -7.85 0.61
C THR A 6 -10.02 -7.91 -0.70
N PRO A 7 -11.01 -7.17 -0.95
CA PRO A 7 -11.59 -7.15 -2.25
C PRO A 7 -10.58 -6.59 -3.20
N SER A 8 -10.44 -7.23 -4.31
CA SER A 8 -9.49 -6.81 -5.31
C SER A 8 -10.23 -6.27 -6.50
N LEU A 9 -9.77 -5.13 -6.98
CA LEU A 9 -10.25 -4.61 -8.24
C LEU A 9 -9.59 -5.38 -9.37
N PRO A 10 -10.22 -5.46 -10.53
CA PRO A 10 -9.56 -6.08 -11.67
C PRO A 10 -8.22 -5.40 -11.94
N GLY A 11 -7.18 -6.20 -12.05
CA GLY A 11 -5.85 -5.68 -12.29
C GLY A 11 -5.09 -5.26 -11.05
N GLN A 12 -5.68 -5.38 -9.88
CA GLN A 12 -4.99 -4.99 -8.67
C GLN A 12 -4.01 -6.08 -8.24
N ALA A 13 -2.77 -5.68 -7.99
CA ALA A 13 -1.76 -6.60 -7.49
C ALA A 13 -1.90 -6.75 -5.97
N VAL A 14 -1.42 -7.87 -5.47
CA VAL A 14 -1.29 -8.08 -4.04
C VAL A 14 0.19 -8.23 -3.76
N LEU A 15 0.72 -7.36 -2.93
CA LEU A 15 2.15 -7.33 -2.63
C LEU A 15 2.37 -7.60 -1.16
N GLN A 16 3.53 -8.16 -0.88
CA GLN A 16 4.02 -8.23 0.49
C GLN A 16 5.18 -7.26 0.57
N TYR A 17 5.05 -6.24 1.41
CA TYR A 17 6.03 -5.18 1.49
C TYR A 17 7.12 -5.52 2.47
N GLY A 18 8.36 -5.38 2.04
CA GLY A 18 9.51 -5.60 2.87
C GLY A 18 10.30 -4.33 3.04
N ASP A 19 11.48 -4.50 3.60
CA ASP A 19 12.34 -3.37 3.90
C ASP A 19 13.13 -3.03 2.64
N GLY A 20 12.59 -2.09 1.88
CA GLY A 20 13.25 -1.66 0.67
C GLY A 20 12.84 -2.40 -0.59
N GLU A 21 11.99 -3.41 -0.47
CA GLU A 21 11.53 -4.13 -1.64
C GLU A 21 10.18 -4.74 -1.35
N TYR A 22 9.54 -5.29 -2.36
CA TYR A 22 8.27 -6.00 -2.16
C TYR A 22 8.29 -7.28 -2.97
N THR A 23 7.44 -8.21 -2.56
CA THR A 23 7.25 -9.48 -3.25
C THR A 23 5.85 -9.49 -3.82
N ILE A 24 5.71 -9.92 -5.06
CA ILE A 24 4.40 -9.97 -5.70
C ILE A 24 3.75 -11.29 -5.32
N MET A 25 2.68 -11.20 -4.54
CA MET A 25 1.92 -12.37 -4.13
C MET A 25 0.85 -12.71 -5.17
N ARG A 26 0.27 -11.69 -5.80
CA ARG A 26 -0.67 -11.86 -6.89
C ARG A 26 -0.36 -10.83 -7.95
N PRO A 27 -0.19 -11.23 -9.21
CA PRO A 27 0.17 -10.25 -10.25
C PRO A 27 -0.93 -9.23 -10.47
N GLY A 28 -0.53 -8.08 -10.93
CA GLY A 28 -1.44 -7.02 -11.28
C GLY A 28 -0.64 -5.82 -11.73
N LYS A 29 -1.34 -4.74 -12.01
CA LYS A 29 -0.72 -3.56 -12.56
C LYS A 29 -0.62 -2.41 -11.58
N PHE A 30 -1.40 -2.45 -10.49
CA PHE A 30 -1.43 -1.35 -9.54
C PHE A 30 -1.79 -1.86 -8.16
N VAL A 31 -1.53 -1.02 -7.17
CA VAL A 31 -2.04 -1.21 -5.82
C VAL A 31 -2.77 0.06 -5.41
N ILE A 32 -3.44 0.02 -4.26
CA ILE A 32 -4.26 1.13 -3.81
C ILE A 32 -3.57 1.84 -2.65
N CYS A 33 -3.51 3.16 -2.73
CA CYS A 33 -2.95 3.96 -1.66
C CYS A 33 -3.84 3.85 -0.41
N ALA A 34 -3.22 3.57 0.72
CA ALA A 34 -3.97 3.39 1.95
C ALA A 34 -4.58 4.68 2.48
N VAL A 35 -4.06 5.82 2.03
CA VAL A 35 -4.55 7.11 2.53
C VAL A 35 -5.56 7.72 1.57
N SER A 36 -5.22 7.77 0.29
CA SER A 36 -6.06 8.50 -0.66
C SER A 36 -7.00 7.60 -1.45
N GLY A 37 -6.77 6.30 -1.46
CA GLY A 37 -7.57 5.39 -2.27
C GLY A 37 -7.23 5.42 -3.74
N ARG A 38 -6.18 6.13 -4.13
CA ARG A 38 -5.81 6.24 -5.54
C ARG A 38 -5.09 4.98 -5.98
N GLN A 39 -5.20 4.68 -7.26
CA GLN A 39 -4.45 3.58 -7.84
C GLN A 39 -3.02 4.01 -8.08
N ILE A 40 -2.09 3.17 -7.68
CA ILE A 40 -0.67 3.43 -7.85
C ILE A 40 -0.11 2.37 -8.79
N PRO A 41 0.27 2.74 -10.02
CA PRO A 41 0.91 1.76 -10.89
C PRO A 41 2.18 1.24 -10.23
N LEU A 42 2.47 -0.04 -10.45
CA LEU A 42 3.63 -0.62 -9.76
C LEU A 42 4.93 0.08 -10.13
N GLU A 43 5.04 0.55 -11.37
CA GLU A 43 6.26 1.25 -11.76
C GLU A 43 6.40 2.61 -11.07
N ALA A 44 5.32 3.13 -10.50
CA ALA A 44 5.36 4.40 -9.77
C ALA A 44 5.37 4.20 -8.26
N LEU A 45 5.32 2.97 -7.80
CA LEU A 45 5.24 2.69 -6.37
C LEU A 45 6.61 2.88 -5.74
N LYS A 46 6.70 3.81 -4.79
CA LYS A 46 7.96 4.11 -4.12
C LYS A 46 7.84 4.20 -2.62
N TYR A 47 6.63 4.29 -2.08
CA TYR A 47 6.44 4.49 -0.65
C TYR A 47 5.51 3.42 -0.10
N TRP A 48 5.95 2.73 0.92
CA TRP A 48 5.13 1.72 1.59
C TRP A 48 5.64 1.54 3.01
N ASN A 49 4.83 0.86 3.81
CA ASN A 49 5.17 0.59 5.19
C ASN A 49 5.11 -0.91 5.45
N PRO A 50 6.23 -1.57 5.69
CA PRO A 50 6.21 -3.02 5.93
C PRO A 50 5.45 -3.40 7.19
N ARG A 51 5.44 -2.53 8.19
CA ARG A 51 4.76 -2.88 9.43
C ARG A 51 3.27 -2.97 9.25
N THR A 52 2.69 -2.05 8.49
CA THR A 52 1.26 -2.02 8.27
C THR A 52 0.86 -2.65 6.95
N GLN A 53 1.85 -2.98 6.11
CA GLN A 53 1.59 -3.57 4.80
C GLN A 53 0.71 -2.66 3.97
N GLU A 54 1.08 -1.39 3.92
CA GLU A 54 0.34 -0.37 3.19
C GLU A 54 1.22 0.31 2.17
N ALA A 55 0.61 0.67 1.04
CA ALA A 55 1.27 1.46 0.01
C ALA A 55 0.75 2.89 0.05
N TYR A 56 1.58 3.82 -0.38
CA TYR A 56 1.22 5.23 -0.38
C TYR A 56 1.52 5.83 -1.76
N ALA A 57 0.63 6.70 -2.20
CA ALA A 57 0.77 7.29 -3.53
C ALA A 57 1.97 8.22 -3.63
N GLY A 58 2.37 8.83 -2.53
CA GLY A 58 3.50 9.74 -2.55
C GLY A 58 3.96 10.06 -1.15
N PRO A 59 4.95 10.95 -1.03
CA PRO A 59 5.49 11.27 0.29
C PRO A 59 4.50 11.98 1.20
N GLU A 60 3.57 12.73 0.65
CA GLU A 60 2.58 13.40 1.48
C GLU A 60 1.67 12.40 2.16
N GLU A 61 1.24 11.41 1.39
CA GLU A 61 0.39 10.36 1.96
C GLU A 61 1.15 9.54 2.98
N ALA A 62 2.41 9.24 2.69
CA ALA A 62 3.22 8.49 3.63
C ALA A 62 3.38 9.26 4.94
N LEU A 63 3.63 10.55 4.85
CA LEU A 63 3.81 11.37 6.04
C LEU A 63 2.50 11.47 6.82
N LYS A 64 1.40 11.68 6.12
CA LYS A 64 0.12 11.79 6.78
C LYS A 64 -0.20 10.52 7.55
N ARG A 65 0.03 9.36 6.94
CA ARG A 65 -0.24 8.11 7.62
C ARG A 65 0.69 7.90 8.79
N TRP A 66 1.97 8.29 8.63
CA TRP A 66 2.92 8.18 9.73
C TRP A 66 2.44 9.00 10.93
N GLN A 67 1.94 10.21 10.68
CA GLN A 67 1.44 11.05 11.77
C GLN A 67 0.22 10.43 12.43
N GLU A 68 -0.65 9.78 11.65
CA GLU A 68 -1.81 9.11 12.23
C GLU A 68 -1.41 7.92 13.09
N LEU A 69 -0.38 7.21 12.66
CA LEU A 69 0.09 6.05 13.41
C LEU A 69 0.94 6.44 14.61
N ASN A 70 1.48 7.66 14.62
CA ASN A 70 2.31 8.17 15.70
C ASN A 70 1.76 9.51 16.16
N PRO A 71 0.61 9.49 16.81
CA PRO A 71 -0.10 10.73 17.12
C PRO A 71 0.52 11.56 18.21
N LYS A 72 1.62 11.10 18.82
CA LYS A 72 2.18 11.83 19.80
C LYS A 72 2.62 13.09 19.33
N THR A 73 2.47 13.96 19.76
CA THR A 73 2.89 15.17 19.25
C THR A 73 3.55 15.97 20.07
#